data_e35fd7997c209a21562fc75b501976e2
#
_entry.id   e35fd7997c209a21562fc75b501976e2
#
_cell.length_a   1.000
_cell.length_b   1.000
_cell.length_c   1.000
_cell.angle_alpha   90.00
_cell.angle_beta   90.00
_cell.angle_gamma   90.00
#
_symmetry.space_group_name_H-M   'P 1'
#
loop_
_entity.id
_entity.type
_entity.pdbx_description
1 polymer ?
#
loop_
_entity_poly.entity_id
_entity_poly.type
_entity_poly.pdbx_seq_one_letter_code
_entity_poly.pdbx_strand_id
1 'polypeptide(L)'
;MYSIVYTSQFKKSLRLCVKRGLDPSVLAKAVSILQEDGKLPEIYRPHKLKGRYVGCWECHLQPDWLLVWRQNDLELELIMVDTGTHSDLFKK
;
A
#
# COMPACT_ATOMS: atom_id res chain seq x y z
N MET A 1 12.05 -10.10 9.38
CA MET A 1 11.45 -8.77 9.14
C MET A 1 11.74 -8.31 7.73
N TYR A 2 10.75 -7.75 7.05
CA TYR A 2 10.93 -7.27 5.68
C TYR A 2 11.60 -5.91 5.65
N SER A 3 12.46 -5.68 4.66
CA SER A 3 12.96 -4.35 4.38
C SER A 3 11.91 -3.62 3.52
N ILE A 4 11.88 -2.30 3.60
CA ILE A 4 10.87 -1.52 2.90
C ILE A 4 11.53 -0.48 2.00
N VAL A 5 11.06 -0.43 0.75
CA VAL A 5 11.46 0.60 -0.21
C VAL A 5 10.23 1.45 -0.52
N TYR A 6 10.39 2.76 -0.42
CA TYR A 6 9.32 3.71 -0.73
C TYR A 6 9.65 4.37 -2.07
N THR A 7 8.85 4.08 -3.09
CA THR A 7 9.07 4.68 -4.40
C THR A 7 8.78 6.17 -4.38
N SER A 8 9.33 6.90 -5.34
CA SER A 8 9.06 8.34 -5.47
C SER A 8 7.57 8.61 -5.68
N GLN A 9 6.92 7.77 -6.49
CA GLN A 9 5.49 7.91 -6.72
C GLN A 9 4.70 7.73 -5.42
N PHE A 10 5.06 6.71 -4.63
CA PHE A 10 4.40 6.49 -3.36
C PHE A 10 4.53 7.69 -2.42
N LYS A 11 5.73 8.25 -2.32
CA LYS A 11 5.97 9.40 -1.44
C LYS A 11 5.15 10.60 -1.86
N LYS A 12 5.06 10.84 -3.17
CA LYS A 12 4.28 11.93 -3.72
C LYS A 12 2.79 11.74 -3.42
N SER A 13 2.30 10.52 -3.65
CA SER A 13 0.90 10.19 -3.41
C SER A 13 0.54 10.30 -1.94
N LEU A 14 1.44 9.85 -1.04
CA LEU A 14 1.19 9.94 0.39
C LEU A 14 1.08 11.39 0.84
N ARG A 15 1.95 12.26 0.35
CA ARG A 15 1.86 13.69 0.68
C ARG A 15 0.51 14.26 0.28
N LEU A 16 -0.01 13.85 -0.87
CA LEU A 16 -1.34 14.30 -1.32
C LEU A 16 -2.44 13.78 -0.39
N CYS A 17 -2.36 12.53 0.02
CA CYS A 17 -3.33 11.95 0.96
C CYS A 17 -3.35 12.71 2.28
N VAL A 18 -2.18 13.01 2.83
CA VAL A 18 -2.07 13.76 4.08
C VAL A 18 -2.65 15.16 3.91
N LYS A 19 -2.38 15.78 2.78
CA LYS A 19 -2.90 17.11 2.47
C LYS A 19 -4.43 17.14 2.43
N ARG A 20 -5.03 16.01 2.01
CA ARG A 20 -6.50 15.87 1.98
C ARG A 20 -7.10 15.53 3.34
N GLY A 21 -6.27 15.40 4.37
CA GLY A 21 -6.73 15.14 5.73
C GLY A 21 -6.69 13.70 6.17
N LEU A 22 -6.09 12.80 5.39
CA LEU A 22 -5.95 11.40 5.80
C LEU A 22 -4.84 11.28 6.84
N ASP A 23 -5.07 10.42 7.83
CA ASP A 23 -4.14 10.25 8.94
C ASP A 23 -3.02 9.27 8.57
N PRO A 24 -1.77 9.74 8.46
CA PRO A 24 -0.67 8.86 8.07
C PRO A 24 -0.40 7.72 9.05
N SER A 25 -0.86 7.81 10.31
CA SER A 25 -0.66 6.73 11.27
C SER A 25 -1.45 5.47 10.87
N VAL A 26 -2.55 5.64 10.15
CA VAL A 26 -3.34 4.50 9.66
C VAL A 26 -2.50 3.69 8.67
N LEU A 27 -1.82 4.37 7.77
CA LEU A 27 -0.93 3.72 6.80
C LEU A 27 0.27 3.11 7.51
N ALA A 28 0.87 3.84 8.44
CA ALA A 28 2.05 3.37 9.16
C ALA A 28 1.76 2.07 9.92
N LYS A 29 0.58 1.95 10.50
CA LYS A 29 0.19 0.74 11.22
C LYS A 29 0.13 -0.46 10.27
N ALA A 30 -0.48 -0.31 9.10
CA ALA A 30 -0.56 -1.40 8.13
C ALA A 30 0.82 -1.81 7.63
N VAL A 31 1.69 -0.83 7.34
CA VAL A 31 3.05 -1.10 6.90
C VAL A 31 3.82 -1.84 7.97
N SER A 32 3.64 -1.48 9.24
CA SER A 32 4.28 -2.14 10.35
C SER A 32 3.88 -3.62 10.44
N ILE A 33 2.60 -3.91 10.25
CA ILE A 33 2.12 -5.30 10.27
C ILE A 33 2.73 -6.09 9.10
N LEU A 34 2.74 -5.49 7.91
CA LEU A 34 3.37 -6.13 6.74
C LEU A 34 4.84 -6.41 6.99
N GLN A 35 5.54 -5.48 7.59
CA GLN A 35 6.98 -5.62 7.85
C GLN A 35 7.27 -6.78 8.78
N GLU A 36 6.44 -6.98 9.80
CA GLU A 36 6.64 -8.05 10.77
C GLU A 36 6.14 -9.39 10.25
N ASP A 37 4.94 -9.42 9.67
CA ASP A 37 4.24 -10.66 9.38
C ASP A 37 4.23 -11.06 7.90
N GLY A 38 4.52 -10.14 7.01
CA GLY A 38 4.46 -10.41 5.57
C GLY A 38 3.04 -10.56 5.04
N LYS A 39 2.04 -10.25 5.85
CA LYS A 39 0.63 -10.31 5.44
C LYS A 39 -0.21 -9.45 6.36
N LEU A 40 -1.38 -9.07 5.89
CA LEU A 40 -2.32 -8.24 6.63
C LEU A 40 -3.54 -9.04 7.08
N PRO A 41 -4.16 -8.65 8.20
CA PRO A 41 -5.45 -9.23 8.61
C PRO A 41 -6.53 -8.98 7.56
N GLU A 42 -7.54 -9.86 7.54
CA GLU A 42 -8.63 -9.80 6.55
C GLU A 42 -9.40 -8.48 6.57
N ILE A 43 -9.39 -7.78 7.68
CA ILE A 43 -10.08 -6.49 7.76
C ILE A 43 -9.53 -5.48 6.74
N TYR A 44 -8.28 -5.63 6.34
CA TYR A 44 -7.67 -4.78 5.32
C TYR A 44 -7.99 -5.25 3.90
N ARG A 45 -8.65 -6.39 3.72
CA ARG A 45 -8.99 -6.96 2.43
C ARG A 45 -7.80 -7.08 1.48
N PRO A 46 -6.69 -7.68 1.91
CA PRO A 46 -5.52 -7.79 1.02
C PRO A 46 -5.82 -8.73 -0.13
N HIS A 47 -5.42 -8.33 -1.34
CA HIS A 47 -5.59 -9.18 -2.53
C HIS A 47 -4.61 -8.75 -3.61
N LYS A 48 -4.40 -9.65 -4.58
CA LYS A 48 -3.53 -9.37 -5.71
C LYS A 48 -4.29 -8.64 -6.80
N LEU A 49 -3.60 -7.74 -7.47
CA LEU A 49 -4.19 -6.94 -8.53
C LEU A 49 -3.91 -7.55 -9.90
N LYS A 50 -4.74 -7.15 -10.85
CA LYS A 50 -4.59 -7.52 -12.26
C LYS A 50 -4.42 -6.25 -13.09
N GLY A 51 -4.23 -6.41 -14.39
CA GLY A 51 -4.14 -5.29 -15.30
C GLY A 51 -2.93 -4.42 -15.04
N ARG A 52 -3.14 -3.12 -14.92
CA ARG A 52 -2.10 -2.13 -14.78
C ARG A 52 -1.12 -2.42 -13.63
N TYR A 53 -1.65 -2.94 -12.53
CA TYR A 53 -0.85 -3.22 -11.34
C TYR A 53 -0.60 -4.71 -11.15
N VAL A 54 -0.60 -5.49 -12.22
CA VAL A 54 -0.37 -6.93 -12.14
C VAL A 54 0.93 -7.21 -11.38
N GLY A 55 0.88 -8.18 -10.48
CA GLY A 55 2.02 -8.51 -9.64
C GLY A 55 2.08 -7.73 -8.34
N CYS A 56 1.18 -6.76 -8.16
CA CYS A 56 1.10 -5.98 -6.92
C CYS A 56 -0.01 -6.51 -6.04
N TRP A 57 0.13 -6.22 -4.75
CA TRP A 57 -0.90 -6.40 -3.75
C TRP A 57 -1.60 -5.07 -3.49
N GLU A 58 -2.85 -5.14 -3.08
CA GLU A 58 -3.61 -3.98 -2.65
C GLU A 58 -4.33 -4.31 -1.36
N CYS A 59 -4.48 -3.31 -0.50
CA CYS A 59 -5.34 -3.43 0.66
C CYS A 59 -6.13 -2.15 0.85
N HIS A 60 -7.16 -2.23 1.70
CA HIS A 60 -7.98 -1.09 2.08
C HIS A 60 -7.53 -0.61 3.45
N LEU A 61 -6.90 0.56 3.50
CA LEU A 61 -6.57 1.21 4.77
C LEU A 61 -7.83 1.77 5.41
N GLN A 62 -8.69 2.32 4.56
CA GLN A 62 -10.04 2.79 4.86
C GLN A 62 -10.89 2.49 3.63
N PRO A 63 -12.22 2.61 3.68
CA PRO A 63 -13.07 2.21 2.55
C PRO A 63 -12.64 2.74 1.19
N ASP A 64 -12.13 3.98 1.12
CA ASP A 64 -11.63 4.52 -0.14
C ASP A 64 -10.21 5.04 -0.01
N TRP A 65 -9.40 4.37 0.79
CA TRP A 65 -7.97 4.66 0.87
C TRP A 65 -7.21 3.38 0.72
N LEU A 66 -6.52 3.22 -0.41
CA LEU A 66 -5.84 2.01 -0.82
C LEU A 66 -4.34 2.13 -0.67
N LEU A 67 -3.69 0.99 -0.44
CA LEU A 67 -2.24 0.87 -0.44
C LEU A 67 -1.89 -0.21 -1.45
N VAL A 68 -0.96 0.10 -2.36
CA VAL A 68 -0.48 -0.85 -3.38
C VAL A 68 1.00 -1.10 -3.16
N TRP A 69 1.38 -2.38 -3.10
CA TRP A 69 2.78 -2.74 -2.88
C TRP A 69 3.16 -4.00 -3.63
N ARG A 70 4.46 -4.18 -3.83
CA ARG A 70 5.04 -5.43 -4.32
C ARG A 70 5.73 -6.11 -3.16
N GLN A 71 5.76 -7.43 -3.19
CA GLN A 71 6.31 -8.21 -2.10
C GLN A 71 7.13 -9.36 -2.64
N ASN A 72 8.37 -9.46 -2.14
CA ASN A 72 9.25 -10.56 -2.45
C ASN A 72 9.55 -11.30 -1.16
N ASP A 73 8.93 -12.49 -1.01
CA ASP A 73 9.08 -13.26 0.22
C ASP A 73 10.42 -13.97 0.34
N LEU A 74 11.09 -14.20 -0.78
CA LEU A 74 12.43 -14.81 -0.75
C LEU A 74 13.47 -13.80 -0.27
N GLU A 75 13.36 -12.56 -0.74
CA GLU A 75 14.28 -11.50 -0.37
C GLU A 75 13.82 -10.73 0.86
N LEU A 76 12.64 -11.04 1.37
CA LEU A 76 12.00 -10.31 2.48
C LEU A 76 11.97 -8.80 2.21
N GLU A 77 11.41 -8.43 1.07
CA GLU A 77 11.37 -7.04 0.64
C GLU A 77 9.95 -6.61 0.29
N LEU A 78 9.59 -5.41 0.73
CA LEU A 78 8.34 -4.75 0.40
C LEU A 78 8.66 -3.47 -0.36
N ILE A 79 7.98 -3.26 -1.48
CA ILE A 79 8.15 -2.05 -2.27
C ILE A 79 6.80 -1.33 -2.30
N MET A 80 6.73 -0.15 -1.68
CA MET A 80 5.50 0.64 -1.66
C MET A 80 5.38 1.34 -3.01
N VAL A 81 4.37 0.95 -3.79
CA VAL A 81 4.20 1.40 -5.16
C VAL A 81 3.35 2.65 -5.25
N ASP A 82 2.21 2.66 -4.56
CA ASP A 82 1.32 3.82 -4.62
C ASP A 82 0.30 3.75 -3.48
N THR A 83 -0.40 4.87 -3.26
CA THR A 83 -1.50 4.95 -2.31
C THR A 83 -2.45 6.06 -2.75
N GLY A 84 -3.73 5.93 -2.42
CA GLY A 84 -4.72 6.93 -2.81
C GLY A 84 -6.11 6.33 -2.83
N THR A 85 -7.05 7.09 -3.36
CA THR A 85 -8.43 6.63 -3.54
C THR A 85 -8.53 5.72 -4.75
N HIS A 86 -9.68 5.06 -4.92
CA HIS A 86 -9.93 4.28 -6.14
C HIS A 86 -9.77 5.16 -7.39
N SER A 87 -10.27 6.39 -7.34
CA SER A 87 -10.13 7.32 -8.46
C SER A 87 -8.68 7.66 -8.75
N ASP A 88 -7.88 7.85 -7.69
CA ASP A 88 -6.47 8.18 -7.88
C ASP A 88 -5.71 7.05 -8.58
N LEU A 89 -5.98 5.81 -8.19
CA LEU A 89 -5.21 4.67 -8.67
C LEU A 89 -5.74 4.05 -9.95
N PHE A 90 -7.05 4.03 -10.14
CA PHE A 90 -7.69 3.33 -11.25
C PHE A 90 -8.42 4.26 -12.21
N LYS A 91 -8.14 5.52 -12.13
CA LYS A 91 -8.71 6.50 -13.03
C LYS A 91 -8.23 6.27 -14.45
N LYS A 92 -9.11 6.44 -15.38
CA LYS A 92 -8.78 6.32 -16.80
C LYS A 92 -8.13 7.56 -17.35
#